data_4ba81e66dee0307979a0337bec82770f
#
_entry.id   4ba81e66dee0307979a0337bec82770f
#
_cell.length_a   1.000
_cell.length_b   1.000
_cell.length_c   1.000
_cell.angle_alpha   90.00
_cell.angle_beta   90.00
_cell.angle_gamma   90.00
#
_symmetry.space_group_name_H-M   'P 1'
#
loop_
_entity.id
_entity.type
_entity.pdbx_description
1 polymer ?
#
loop_
_entity_poly.entity_id
_entity_poly.type
_entity_poly.pdbx_seq_one_letter_code
_entity_poly.pdbx_strand_id
1 'polypeptide(L)'
;MLLDFEILNREIKEFRDSCKSISIASLSPNGEVVISYAPCIESNNNYYIYISEIAPHFESIKANPNNIEIMFIQDESKANSIFARARLTYRVEAIFIQRDSDQFDLIFDEFQNKNNDSSEIGTLRNMRDFHLIRLNFNNGRFIKGFGKAYD
;
A
#
# COMPACT_ATOMS: atom_id res chain seq x y z
N MET A 1 1.91 9.19 -28.66
CA MET A 1 2.92 8.84 -27.63
C MET A 1 2.57 9.38 -26.27
N LEU A 2 2.43 10.70 -26.08
CA LEU A 2 2.00 11.27 -24.82
C LEU A 2 0.63 10.74 -24.38
N LEU A 3 -0.30 10.60 -25.34
CA LEU A 3 -1.63 10.08 -25.05
C LEU A 3 -1.61 8.65 -24.53
N ASP A 4 -0.77 7.79 -25.12
CA ASP A 4 -0.65 6.40 -24.68
C ASP A 4 -0.05 6.31 -23.29
N PHE A 5 0.91 7.16 -22.97
CA PHE A 5 1.52 7.24 -21.65
C PHE A 5 0.51 7.73 -20.62
N GLU A 6 -0.29 8.73 -20.96
CA GLU A 6 -1.34 9.25 -20.09
C GLU A 6 -2.42 8.20 -19.83
N ILE A 7 -2.81 7.43 -20.85
CA ILE A 7 -3.77 6.33 -20.71
C ILE A 7 -3.22 5.27 -19.77
N LEU A 8 -1.96 4.88 -19.95
CA LEU A 8 -1.33 3.88 -19.09
C LEU A 8 -1.25 4.36 -17.64
N ASN A 9 -0.86 5.60 -17.41
CA ASN A 9 -0.81 6.17 -16.05
C ASN A 9 -2.19 6.18 -15.40
N ARG A 10 -3.23 6.45 -16.16
CA ARG A 10 -4.61 6.41 -15.66
C ARG A 10 -5.02 4.99 -15.29
N GLU A 11 -4.69 4.03 -16.13
CA GLU A 11 -4.97 2.61 -15.84
C GLU A 11 -4.27 2.16 -14.57
N ILE A 12 -3.01 2.53 -14.39
CA ILE A 12 -2.23 2.21 -13.20
C ILE A 12 -2.88 2.81 -11.95
N LYS A 13 -3.26 4.08 -12.01
CA LYS A 13 -3.91 4.75 -10.87
C LYS A 13 -5.26 4.10 -10.54
N GLU A 14 -6.07 3.82 -11.54
CA GLU A 14 -7.37 3.17 -11.35
C GLU A 14 -7.20 1.78 -10.75
N PHE A 15 -6.24 1.01 -11.24
CA PHE A 15 -5.95 -0.30 -10.69
C PHE A 15 -5.50 -0.20 -9.23
N ARG A 16 -4.56 0.68 -8.95
CA ARG A 16 -4.04 0.89 -7.60
C ARG A 16 -5.15 1.27 -6.63
N ASP A 17 -6.01 2.19 -7.04
CA ASP A 17 -7.11 2.66 -6.21
C ASP A 17 -8.24 1.63 -6.05
N SER A 18 -8.31 0.63 -6.94
CA SER A 18 -9.26 -0.48 -6.80
C SER A 18 -8.83 -1.51 -5.77
N CYS A 19 -7.55 -1.54 -5.42
CA CYS A 19 -7.01 -2.47 -4.42
C CYS A 19 -7.06 -1.82 -3.04
N LYS A 20 -7.71 -2.48 -2.11
CA LYS A 20 -7.87 -1.96 -0.73
C LYS A 20 -6.81 -2.47 0.23
N SER A 21 -5.96 -3.35 -0.23
CA SER A 21 -4.89 -3.94 0.56
C SER A 21 -3.69 -4.25 -0.32
N ILE A 22 -2.56 -4.43 0.32
CA ILE A 22 -1.30 -4.73 -0.36
C ILE A 22 -0.60 -5.90 0.32
N SER A 23 0.19 -6.64 -0.46
CA SER A 23 1.18 -7.57 0.06
C SER A 23 2.48 -6.81 0.27
N ILE A 24 3.22 -7.16 1.33
CA ILE A 24 4.42 -6.45 1.74
C ILE A 24 5.54 -7.45 1.94
N ALA A 25 6.67 -7.22 1.27
CA ALA A 25 7.91 -7.93 1.52
C ALA A 25 8.86 -6.97 2.25
N SER A 26 9.40 -7.41 3.38
CA SER A 26 10.30 -6.59 4.19
C SER A 26 11.42 -7.46 4.75
N LEU A 27 12.42 -6.82 5.36
CA LEU A 27 13.56 -7.52 5.96
C LEU A 27 13.55 -7.32 7.46
N SER A 28 13.64 -8.42 8.20
CA SER A 28 13.78 -8.39 9.64
C SER A 28 15.10 -7.73 10.06
N PRO A 29 15.25 -7.35 11.34
CA PRO A 29 16.54 -6.83 11.82
C PRO A 29 17.72 -7.76 11.53
N ASN A 30 17.46 -9.06 11.44
CA ASN A 30 18.49 -10.07 11.14
C ASN A 30 18.65 -10.34 9.64
N GLY A 31 17.94 -9.59 8.77
CA GLY A 31 18.03 -9.75 7.33
C GLY A 31 17.20 -10.87 6.75
N GLU A 32 16.28 -11.45 7.51
CA GLU A 32 15.38 -12.47 7.02
C GLU A 32 14.20 -11.83 6.25
N VAL A 33 13.77 -12.47 5.18
CA VAL A 33 12.64 -12.00 4.39
C VAL A 33 11.34 -12.26 5.15
N VAL A 34 10.51 -11.23 5.26
CA VAL A 34 9.20 -11.30 5.90
C VAL A 34 8.14 -10.93 4.88
N ILE A 35 7.14 -11.79 4.70
CA ILE A 35 5.98 -11.49 3.86
C ILE A 35 4.79 -11.21 4.74
N SER A 36 4.04 -10.18 4.39
CA SER A 36 2.88 -9.75 5.17
C SER A 36 1.88 -9.04 4.28
N TYR A 37 0.83 -8.53 4.89
CA TYR A 37 -0.26 -7.86 4.24
C TYR A 37 -0.76 -6.72 5.14
N ALA A 38 -1.31 -5.69 4.52
CA ALA A 38 -1.98 -4.62 5.26
C ALA A 38 -3.04 -3.95 4.39
N PRO A 39 -4.13 -3.45 5.00
CA PRO A 39 -5.01 -2.51 4.30
C PRO A 39 -4.22 -1.28 3.87
N CYS A 40 -4.57 -0.75 2.71
CA CYS A 40 -3.89 0.41 2.15
C CYS A 40 -4.82 1.62 2.19
N ILE A 41 -4.33 2.72 2.73
CA ILE A 41 -5.05 3.98 2.85
C ILE A 41 -4.50 4.94 1.81
N GLU A 42 -5.38 5.55 1.01
CA GLU A 42 -5.00 6.58 0.04
C GLU A 42 -5.51 7.95 0.52
N SER A 43 -4.67 8.96 0.43
CA SER A 43 -5.02 10.35 0.72
C SER A 43 -4.15 11.26 -0.14
N ASN A 44 -4.78 12.08 -0.97
CA ASN A 44 -4.10 13.03 -1.87
C ASN A 44 -3.01 12.38 -2.73
N ASN A 45 -3.29 11.23 -3.31
CA ASN A 45 -2.36 10.43 -4.12
C ASN A 45 -1.14 9.92 -3.35
N ASN A 46 -1.19 9.94 -2.03
CA ASN A 46 -0.20 9.29 -1.18
C ASN A 46 -0.80 8.04 -0.59
N TYR A 47 0.04 7.05 -0.32
CA TYR A 47 -0.40 5.73 0.14
C TYR A 47 0.22 5.42 1.48
N TYR A 48 -0.60 4.88 2.39
CA TYR A 48 -0.23 4.63 3.77
C TYR A 48 -0.67 3.24 4.18
N ILE A 49 0.02 2.67 5.15
CA ILE A 49 -0.45 1.50 5.89
C ILE A 49 -0.59 1.88 7.36
N TYR A 50 -1.45 1.16 8.06
CA TYR A 50 -1.69 1.35 9.48
C TYR A 50 -1.55 0.00 10.15
N ILE A 51 -0.44 -0.23 10.85
CA ILE A 51 -0.06 -1.55 11.34
C ILE A 51 0.26 -1.53 12.83
N SER A 52 -0.01 -2.67 13.49
CA SER A 52 0.26 -2.84 14.91
C SER A 52 1.73 -3.15 15.17
N GLU A 53 2.27 -2.58 16.23
CA GLU A 53 3.66 -2.84 16.63
C GLU A 53 3.89 -4.25 17.15
N ILE A 54 2.84 -5.04 17.41
CA ILE A 54 2.99 -6.45 17.77
C ILE A 54 3.10 -7.37 16.55
N ALA A 55 2.81 -6.86 15.36
CA ALA A 55 2.93 -7.65 14.13
C ALA A 55 4.40 -7.75 13.71
N PRO A 56 4.85 -8.95 13.25
CA PRO A 56 6.26 -9.14 12.86
C PRO A 56 6.77 -8.14 11.82
N HIS A 57 5.92 -7.72 10.89
CA HIS A 57 6.33 -6.78 9.84
C HIS A 57 6.63 -5.37 10.38
N PHE A 58 6.13 -5.01 11.55
CA PHE A 58 6.42 -3.70 12.14
C PHE A 58 7.92 -3.54 12.41
N GLU A 59 8.51 -4.53 13.08
CA GLU A 59 9.96 -4.50 13.37
C GLU A 59 10.80 -4.51 12.10
N SER A 60 10.36 -5.26 11.09
CA SER A 60 11.06 -5.32 9.81
C SER A 60 11.05 -3.96 9.10
N ILE A 61 9.89 -3.33 9.03
CA ILE A 61 9.74 -2.03 8.37
C ILE A 61 10.50 -0.94 9.13
N LYS A 62 10.47 -0.99 10.45
CA LYS A 62 11.18 -0.04 11.30
C LYS A 62 12.70 -0.18 11.15
N ALA A 63 13.20 -1.43 11.13
CA ALA A 63 14.62 -1.69 11.04
C ALA A 63 15.20 -1.38 9.66
N ASN A 64 14.45 -1.70 8.60
CA ASN A 64 14.91 -1.58 7.22
C ASN A 64 13.89 -0.84 6.36
N PRO A 65 13.65 0.45 6.62
CA PRO A 65 12.59 1.20 5.94
C PRO A 65 12.82 1.43 4.46
N ASN A 66 14.05 1.22 3.97
CA ASN A 66 14.38 1.40 2.55
C ASN A 66 14.44 0.07 1.78
N ASN A 67 14.21 -1.06 2.44
CA ASN A 67 14.27 -2.39 1.84
C ASN A 67 12.90 -3.07 1.88
N ILE A 68 11.93 -2.42 1.26
CA ILE A 68 10.55 -2.86 1.24
C ILE A 68 10.07 -2.90 -0.20
N GLU A 69 9.34 -3.94 -0.53
CA GLU A 69 8.63 -4.03 -1.80
C GLU A 69 7.18 -4.37 -1.53
N ILE A 70 6.27 -3.72 -2.24
CA ILE A 70 4.84 -3.94 -2.08
C ILE A 70 4.22 -4.38 -3.40
N MET A 71 3.07 -5.05 -3.28
CA MET A 71 2.33 -5.49 -4.45
C MET A 71 0.84 -5.24 -4.27
N PHE A 72 0.25 -4.53 -5.25
CA PHE A 72 -1.17 -4.49 -5.49
C PHE A 72 -1.48 -5.62 -6.46
N ILE A 73 -2.40 -6.49 -6.12
CA ILE A 73 -2.73 -7.63 -6.98
C ILE A 73 -4.24 -7.75 -7.15
N GLN A 74 -4.67 -8.04 -8.38
CA GLN A 74 -6.07 -8.28 -8.71
C GLN A 74 -6.58 -9.51 -7.98
N ASP A 75 -7.81 -9.41 -7.45
CA ASP A 75 -8.47 -10.55 -6.84
C ASP A 75 -8.54 -11.69 -7.86
N GLU A 76 -8.12 -12.86 -7.44
CA GLU A 76 -8.07 -14.08 -8.24
C GLU A 76 -9.43 -14.40 -8.85
N SER A 77 -10.52 -14.16 -8.11
CA SER A 77 -11.88 -14.42 -8.58
C SER A 77 -12.33 -13.50 -9.73
N LYS A 78 -11.65 -12.35 -9.88
CA LYS A 78 -11.96 -11.36 -10.92
C LYS A 78 -11.05 -11.46 -12.14
N ALA A 79 -10.04 -12.31 -12.08
CA ALA A 79 -9.11 -12.48 -13.18
C ALA A 79 -9.68 -13.48 -14.19
N ASN A 80 -9.47 -13.22 -15.48
CA ASN A 80 -9.85 -14.15 -16.53
C ASN A 80 -9.03 -15.44 -16.47
N SER A 81 -7.80 -15.35 -15.95
CA SER A 81 -6.89 -16.46 -15.78
C SER A 81 -5.96 -16.17 -14.62
N ILE A 82 -5.63 -17.18 -13.82
CA ILE A 82 -4.65 -17.03 -12.76
C ILE A 82 -3.24 -16.75 -13.29
N PHE A 83 -2.99 -17.07 -14.55
CA PHE A 83 -1.70 -16.77 -15.21
C PHE A 83 -1.61 -15.33 -15.68
N ALA A 84 -2.71 -14.59 -15.63
CA ALA A 84 -2.80 -13.23 -16.16
C ALA A 84 -3.41 -12.25 -15.17
N ARG A 85 -3.25 -12.49 -13.86
CA ARG A 85 -3.72 -11.56 -12.84
C ARG A 85 -2.97 -10.24 -12.97
N ALA A 86 -3.71 -9.14 -13.00
CA ALA A 86 -3.09 -7.82 -12.98
C ALA A 86 -2.37 -7.59 -11.65
N ARG A 87 -1.17 -7.05 -11.71
CA ARG A 87 -0.40 -6.76 -10.51
C ARG A 87 0.56 -5.60 -10.72
N LEU A 88 0.78 -4.88 -9.64
CA LEU A 88 1.59 -3.66 -9.65
C LEU A 88 2.51 -3.72 -8.43
N THR A 89 3.82 -3.70 -8.68
CA THR A 89 4.80 -3.72 -7.59
C THR A 89 5.55 -2.40 -7.53
N TYR A 90 5.94 -2.00 -6.34
CA TYR A 90 6.81 -0.84 -6.12
C TYR A 90 7.86 -1.17 -5.07
N ARG A 91 9.06 -0.68 -5.32
CA ARG A 91 9.99 -0.50 -4.22
C ARG A 91 9.57 0.75 -3.47
N VAL A 92 9.56 0.68 -2.15
CA VAL A 92 9.07 1.81 -1.34
C VAL A 92 10.02 2.12 -0.19
N GLU A 93 9.96 3.36 0.25
CA GLU A 93 10.57 3.81 1.48
C GLU A 93 9.47 4.10 2.48
N ALA A 94 9.59 3.57 3.69
CA ALA A 94 8.61 3.78 4.75
C ALA A 94 8.97 5.02 5.57
N ILE A 95 7.97 5.88 5.78
CA ILE A 95 8.11 7.07 6.61
C ILE A 95 7.02 7.04 7.67
N PHE A 96 7.42 6.98 8.93
CA PHE A 96 6.47 6.95 10.04
C PHE A 96 5.86 8.33 10.24
N ILE A 97 4.54 8.37 10.34
CA ILE A 97 3.78 9.59 10.61
C ILE A 97 3.53 9.66 12.11
N GLN A 98 3.94 10.75 12.72
CA GLN A 98 3.76 10.92 14.16
C GLN A 98 2.29 10.93 14.54
N ARG A 99 1.92 10.12 15.54
CA ARG A 99 0.56 10.09 16.08
C ARG A 99 0.21 11.45 16.67
N ASP A 100 -1.06 11.82 16.51
CA ASP A 100 -1.61 13.08 16.99
C ASP A 100 -0.98 14.33 16.33
N SER A 101 -0.27 14.15 15.22
CA SER A 101 0.16 15.28 14.39
C SER A 101 -1.00 15.74 13.50
N ASP A 102 -0.88 16.97 12.98
CA ASP A 102 -1.88 17.50 12.04
C ASP A 102 -1.98 16.62 10.80
N GLN A 103 -0.86 16.08 10.34
CA GLN A 103 -0.82 15.19 9.18
C GLN A 103 -1.57 13.88 9.47
N PHE A 104 -1.37 13.29 10.64
CA PHE A 104 -2.08 12.08 11.06
C PHE A 104 -3.60 12.32 11.06
N ASP A 105 -4.02 13.43 11.67
CA ASP A 105 -5.43 13.77 11.77
C ASP A 105 -6.05 14.01 10.40
N LEU A 106 -5.37 14.73 9.53
CA LEU A 106 -5.85 15.01 8.18
C LEU A 106 -6.04 13.72 7.38
N ILE A 107 -5.09 12.81 7.44
CA ILE A 107 -5.15 11.53 6.72
C ILE A 107 -6.32 10.70 7.20
N PHE A 108 -6.50 10.56 8.51
CA PHE A 108 -7.61 9.79 9.05
C PHE A 108 -8.96 10.44 8.86
N ASP A 109 -9.03 11.77 8.92
CA ASP A 109 -10.28 12.49 8.64
C ASP A 109 -10.73 12.22 7.20
N GLU A 110 -9.81 12.30 6.23
CA GLU A 110 -10.11 11.98 4.84
C GLU A 110 -10.53 10.52 4.67
N PHE A 111 -9.83 9.61 5.33
CA PHE A 111 -10.13 8.18 5.24
C PHE A 111 -11.52 7.86 5.80
N GLN A 112 -11.87 8.43 6.93
CA GLN A 112 -13.20 8.26 7.54
C GLN A 112 -14.30 8.83 6.64
N ASN A 113 -14.04 9.97 6.01
CA ASN A 113 -15.01 10.62 5.12
C ASN A 113 -15.27 9.83 3.83
N LYS A 114 -14.27 9.11 3.35
CA LYS A 114 -14.37 8.30 2.12
C LYS A 114 -15.06 6.96 2.33
N ASN A 115 -15.16 6.48 3.56
CA ASN A 115 -15.61 5.12 3.86
C ASN A 115 -16.94 5.14 4.59
N ASN A 116 -17.82 4.23 4.21
CA ASN A 116 -19.15 4.13 4.80
C ASN A 116 -19.14 3.57 6.21
N ASP A 117 -18.07 2.85 6.58
CA ASP A 117 -17.93 2.26 7.92
C ASP A 117 -16.97 3.09 8.78
N SER A 118 -17.40 4.32 9.07
CA SER A 118 -16.60 5.27 9.84
C SER A 118 -16.43 4.84 11.31
N SER A 119 -17.32 4.00 11.85
CA SER A 119 -17.22 3.55 13.23
C SER A 119 -16.05 2.59 13.44
N GLU A 120 -15.83 1.67 12.52
CA GLU A 120 -14.68 0.76 12.55
C GLU A 120 -13.37 1.53 12.44
N ILE A 121 -13.31 2.47 11.49
CA ILE A 121 -12.14 3.31 11.29
C ILE A 121 -11.85 4.16 12.52
N GLY A 122 -12.89 4.71 13.16
CA GLY A 122 -12.75 5.48 14.39
C GLY A 122 -12.16 4.64 15.52
N THR A 123 -12.58 3.39 15.65
CA THR A 123 -12.03 2.46 16.64
C THR A 123 -10.54 2.18 16.35
N LEU A 124 -10.22 1.88 15.12
CA LEU A 124 -8.81 1.62 14.70
C LEU A 124 -7.94 2.84 14.94
N ARG A 125 -8.45 4.03 14.60
CA ARG A 125 -7.71 5.29 14.76
C ARG A 125 -7.24 5.50 16.20
N ASN A 126 -8.01 5.04 17.18
CA ASN A 126 -7.73 5.22 18.59
C ASN A 126 -6.85 4.13 19.19
N MET A 127 -6.49 3.11 18.42
CA MET A 127 -5.59 2.05 18.87
C MET A 127 -4.14 2.54 18.86
N ARG A 128 -3.57 2.73 20.04
CA ARG A 128 -2.26 3.38 20.20
C ARG A 128 -1.07 2.48 19.89
N ASP A 129 -1.28 1.18 19.77
CA ASP A 129 -0.26 0.24 19.33
C ASP A 129 -0.14 0.18 17.79
N PHE A 130 -1.00 0.89 17.07
CA PHE A 130 -0.95 0.99 15.62
C PHE A 130 -0.18 2.25 15.20
N HIS A 131 0.54 2.13 14.09
CA HIS A 131 1.35 3.21 13.52
C HIS A 131 0.98 3.46 12.08
N LEU A 132 0.84 4.74 11.76
CA LEU A 132 0.57 5.18 10.39
C LEU A 132 1.91 5.37 9.67
N ILE A 133 2.06 4.72 8.53
CA ILE A 133 3.31 4.73 7.78
C ILE A 133 3.02 5.11 6.34
N ARG A 134 3.67 6.16 5.87
CA ARG A 134 3.62 6.57 4.48
C ARG A 134 4.56 5.70 3.66
N LEU A 135 4.11 5.28 2.50
CA LEU A 135 4.90 4.50 1.58
C LEU A 135 5.26 5.38 0.38
N ASN A 136 6.52 5.80 0.32
CA ASN A 136 7.02 6.56 -0.81
C ASN A 136 7.39 5.59 -1.92
N PHE A 137 6.72 5.70 -3.06
CA PHE A 137 6.93 4.80 -4.18
C PHE A 137 8.16 5.23 -4.97
N ASN A 138 9.01 4.25 -5.26
CA ASN A 138 10.14 4.40 -6.17
C ASN A 138 9.83 3.62 -7.46
N ASN A 139 10.75 2.80 -7.93
CA ASN A 139 10.59 2.05 -9.17
C ASN A 139 9.37 1.13 -9.10
N GLY A 140 8.52 1.20 -10.11
CA GLY A 140 7.32 0.38 -10.20
C GLY A 140 7.32 -0.51 -11.43
N ARG A 141 6.53 -1.59 -11.37
CA ARG A 141 6.31 -2.49 -12.50
C ARG A 141 4.85 -2.92 -12.52
N PHE A 142 4.19 -2.64 -13.64
CA PHE A 142 2.80 -2.99 -13.85
C PHE A 142 2.69 -4.14 -14.85
N ILE A 143 2.05 -5.22 -14.42
CA ILE A 143 1.70 -6.34 -15.29
C ILE A 143 0.19 -6.31 -15.46
N LYS A 144 -0.25 -5.92 -16.64
CA LYS A 144 -1.65 -5.70 -16.95
C LYS A 144 -2.37 -7.01 -17.23
N GLY A 145 -1.64 -8.03 -17.68
CA GLY A 145 -2.17 -9.31 -18.06
C GLY A 145 -1.10 -10.12 -18.79
N PHE A 146 -1.51 -11.19 -19.43
CA PHE A 146 -0.59 -12.09 -20.09
C PHE A 146 0.22 -11.37 -21.18
N GLY A 147 1.53 -11.36 -21.03
CA GLY A 147 2.44 -10.74 -22.00
C GLY A 147 2.48 -9.22 -22.00
N LYS A 148 1.86 -8.54 -21.03
CA LYS A 148 1.78 -7.08 -20.97
C LYS A 148 2.39 -6.57 -19.68
N ALA A 149 3.67 -6.21 -19.73
CA ALA A 149 4.43 -5.69 -18.59
C ALA A 149 4.98 -4.30 -18.91
N TYR A 150 4.92 -3.40 -17.94
CA TYR A 150 5.37 -2.01 -18.04
C TYR A 150 6.15 -1.64 -16.79
N ASP A 151 7.33 -1.08 -16.97
CA ASP A 151 8.17 -0.61 -15.85
C ASP A 151 8.01 0.88 -15.58
#